data_36cb75c056d570f15537d8930b55126d
#
_entry.id   36cb75c056d570f15537d8930b55126d
#
_cell.length_a   1.000
_cell.length_b   1.000
_cell.length_c   1.000
_cell.angle_alpha   90.00
_cell.angle_beta   90.00
_cell.angle_gamma   90.00
#
_symmetry.space_group_name_H-M   'P 1'
#
loop_
_entity.id
_entity.type
_entity.pdbx_description
1 polymer ?
#
loop_
_entity_poly.entity_id
_entity_poly.type
_entity_poly.pdbx_seq_one_letter_code
_entity_poly.pdbx_strand_id
1 'polypeptide(L)'
;GMLVFETLDEAFRVLECWMAASMFPAAVGLPERPPGLPEKPVNHELPLLPTEHEVKTLVARYGIATVHEQLAGNPDDAAAAARKVGYPVALKASCRSLVHKSDVGGVLLNLEDEQALRAAWDQITQRLGPELESCLICRMEPADAEMILGISHDPEFGPMVLFGLGGLVAEIVDDVVLTPAPVDPQRVLALLQTLKLWPLLNGARGRQKLDTDAVCNMISRLSWLGDDLRDILLELDLNPVMVRRQGEGAVAVDARATLKTASQNTNTGLSSAGSA
;
A
#
# COMPACT_ATOMS: atom_id res chain seq x y z
N GLY A 1 11.73 10.01 -31.77
CA GLY A 1 10.86 11.17 -31.67
C GLY A 1 11.59 12.30 -30.99
N MET A 2 11.16 13.53 -31.22
CA MET A 2 11.74 14.75 -30.60
C MET A 2 10.88 15.04 -29.36
N LEU A 3 11.52 15.17 -28.20
CA LEU A 3 10.83 15.64 -26.99
C LEU A 3 10.55 17.13 -27.13
N VAL A 4 9.29 17.53 -26.99
CA VAL A 4 8.85 18.92 -27.04
C VAL A 4 8.28 19.26 -25.68
N PHE A 5 8.76 20.33 -25.05
CA PHE A 5 8.32 20.81 -23.75
C PHE A 5 7.56 22.14 -23.94
N GLU A 6 6.50 22.33 -23.19
CA GLU A 6 5.70 23.54 -23.20
C GLU A 6 6.36 24.66 -22.39
N THR A 7 7.17 24.32 -21.39
CA THR A 7 7.87 25.28 -20.53
C THR A 7 9.33 24.89 -20.30
N LEU A 8 10.16 25.89 -19.98
CA LEU A 8 11.54 25.69 -19.59
C LEU A 8 11.66 24.87 -18.28
N ASP A 9 10.71 25.05 -17.35
CA ASP A 9 10.69 24.31 -16.08
C ASP A 9 10.47 22.81 -16.30
N GLU A 10 9.59 22.43 -17.22
CA GLU A 10 9.41 21.02 -17.62
C GLU A 10 10.69 20.45 -18.24
N ALA A 11 11.32 21.20 -19.15
CA ALA A 11 12.57 20.78 -19.76
C ALA A 11 13.67 20.58 -18.71
N PHE A 12 13.81 21.49 -17.74
CA PHE A 12 14.78 21.37 -16.65
C PHE A 12 14.46 20.19 -15.73
N ARG A 13 13.19 19.98 -15.35
CA ARG A 13 12.79 18.80 -14.53
C ARG A 13 13.12 17.49 -15.23
N VAL A 14 12.85 17.39 -16.52
CA VAL A 14 13.19 16.17 -17.28
C VAL A 14 14.70 16.00 -17.38
N LEU A 15 15.47 17.07 -17.57
CA LEU A 15 16.94 17.02 -17.57
C LEU A 15 17.48 16.61 -16.17
N GLU A 16 16.94 17.16 -15.10
CA GLU A 16 17.29 16.75 -13.73
C GLU A 16 16.98 15.27 -13.49
N CYS A 17 15.79 14.80 -13.88
CA CYS A 17 15.42 13.39 -13.82
C CYS A 17 16.35 12.52 -14.67
N TRP A 18 16.71 12.96 -15.87
CA TRP A 18 17.61 12.22 -16.76
C TRP A 18 19.05 12.19 -16.22
N MET A 19 19.53 13.28 -15.69
CA MET A 19 20.84 13.34 -15.01
C MET A 19 20.84 12.47 -13.76
N ALA A 20 19.81 12.53 -12.94
CA ALA A 20 19.64 11.65 -11.78
C ALA A 20 19.60 10.18 -12.19
N ALA A 21 18.84 9.84 -13.25
CA ALA A 21 18.79 8.48 -13.79
C ALA A 21 20.15 8.01 -14.33
N SER A 22 20.96 8.91 -14.92
CA SER A 22 22.30 8.57 -15.43
C SER A 22 23.33 8.35 -14.32
N MET A 23 23.10 8.89 -13.13
CA MET A 23 23.93 8.65 -11.94
C MET A 23 23.69 7.25 -11.32
N PHE A 24 22.55 6.64 -11.65
CA PHE A 24 22.30 5.25 -11.30
C PHE A 24 22.62 4.41 -12.52
N PRO A 25 23.64 3.54 -12.47
CA PRO A 25 23.91 2.62 -13.59
C PRO A 25 22.63 1.86 -13.87
N ALA A 26 22.19 1.88 -15.14
CA ALA A 26 21.05 1.10 -15.56
C ALA A 26 21.27 -0.32 -15.06
N ALA A 27 20.41 -0.82 -14.19
CA ALA A 27 20.46 -2.18 -13.75
C ALA A 27 20.26 -3.04 -15.01
N VAL A 28 21.34 -3.68 -15.45
CA VAL A 28 21.29 -4.57 -16.60
C VAL A 28 20.62 -5.85 -16.15
N GLY A 29 19.29 -5.89 -16.21
CA GLY A 29 18.47 -7.03 -15.81
C GLY A 29 17.44 -6.70 -14.74
N LEU A 30 16.48 -7.59 -14.57
CA LEU A 30 15.53 -7.54 -13.45
C LEU A 30 16.27 -7.82 -12.13
N PRO A 31 15.86 -7.21 -11.02
CA PRO A 31 16.42 -7.52 -9.71
C PRO A 31 16.17 -9.00 -9.36
N GLU A 32 17.01 -9.54 -8.48
CA GLU A 32 16.81 -10.90 -7.99
C GLU A 32 15.51 -10.99 -7.17
N ARG A 33 14.71 -12.01 -7.47
CA ARG A 33 13.43 -12.22 -6.77
C ARG A 33 13.68 -12.60 -5.31
N PRO A 34 13.12 -11.88 -4.34
CA PRO A 34 13.30 -12.21 -2.92
C PRO A 34 12.80 -13.62 -2.59
N PRO A 35 13.47 -14.34 -1.69
CA PRO A 35 13.01 -15.66 -1.27
C PRO A 35 11.67 -15.59 -0.55
N GLY A 36 10.88 -16.67 -0.67
CA GLY A 36 9.58 -16.80 -0.01
C GLY A 36 8.43 -16.05 -0.66
N LEU A 37 8.63 -15.47 -1.86
CA LEU A 37 7.53 -14.99 -2.69
C LEU A 37 6.82 -16.16 -3.36
N PRO A 38 5.51 -16.03 -3.70
CA PRO A 38 4.79 -17.04 -4.47
C PRO A 38 5.50 -17.35 -5.79
N GLU A 39 5.61 -18.63 -6.16
CA GLU A 39 6.23 -19.04 -7.44
C GLU A 39 5.38 -18.66 -8.65
N LYS A 40 4.09 -18.50 -8.48
CA LYS A 40 3.13 -18.09 -9.52
C LYS A 40 2.27 -16.94 -9.04
N PRO A 41 1.90 -16.02 -9.93
CA PRO A 41 0.96 -14.97 -9.60
C PRO A 41 -0.36 -15.57 -9.11
N VAL A 42 -0.90 -14.98 -8.04
CA VAL A 42 -2.16 -15.40 -7.41
C VAL A 42 -3.34 -14.82 -8.18
N ASN A 43 -3.44 -15.14 -9.48
CA ASN A 43 -4.28 -14.43 -10.44
C ASN A 43 -5.80 -14.65 -10.30
N HIS A 44 -6.25 -15.63 -9.49
CA HIS A 44 -7.66 -16.06 -9.57
C HIS A 44 -8.45 -15.92 -8.28
N GLU A 45 -7.88 -15.35 -7.23
CA GLU A 45 -8.50 -15.38 -5.88
C GLU A 45 -9.12 -14.04 -5.45
N LEU A 46 -8.84 -12.93 -6.13
CA LEU A 46 -9.42 -11.66 -5.77
C LEU A 46 -10.70 -11.37 -6.59
N PRO A 47 -11.80 -11.02 -5.94
CA PRO A 47 -12.97 -10.47 -6.62
C PRO A 47 -12.64 -9.09 -7.21
N LEU A 48 -13.43 -8.64 -8.17
CA LEU A 48 -13.22 -7.35 -8.84
C LEU A 48 -13.16 -6.16 -7.86
N LEU A 49 -13.90 -6.24 -6.77
CA LEU A 49 -13.90 -5.28 -5.66
C LEU A 49 -13.48 -6.01 -4.37
N PRO A 50 -12.19 -6.17 -4.13
CA PRO A 50 -11.71 -6.87 -2.94
C PRO A 50 -11.94 -6.02 -1.69
N THR A 51 -12.28 -6.69 -0.60
CA THR A 51 -12.33 -6.07 0.73
C THR A 51 -10.91 -5.80 1.25
N GLU A 52 -10.78 -4.93 2.24
CA GLU A 52 -9.51 -4.67 2.92
C GLU A 52 -8.84 -5.96 3.42
N HIS A 53 -9.62 -6.86 4.02
CA HIS A 53 -9.13 -8.15 4.51
C HIS A 53 -8.56 -9.04 3.39
N GLU A 54 -9.24 -9.09 2.24
CA GLU A 54 -8.77 -9.87 1.09
C GLU A 54 -7.47 -9.29 0.52
N VAL A 55 -7.35 -7.95 0.45
CA VAL A 55 -6.11 -7.30 0.01
C VAL A 55 -4.97 -7.56 0.99
N LYS A 56 -5.20 -7.44 2.30
CA LYS A 56 -4.20 -7.77 3.33
C LYS A 56 -3.78 -9.23 3.28
N THR A 57 -4.72 -10.13 3.04
CA THR A 57 -4.41 -11.57 2.85
C THR A 57 -3.51 -11.78 1.62
N LEU A 58 -3.76 -11.06 0.53
CA LEU A 58 -2.91 -11.11 -0.65
C LEU A 58 -1.49 -10.61 -0.35
N VAL A 59 -1.35 -9.41 0.21
CA VAL A 59 -0.03 -8.82 0.47
C VAL A 59 0.77 -9.64 1.49
N ALA A 60 0.09 -10.26 2.47
CA ALA A 60 0.73 -11.17 3.43
C ALA A 60 1.37 -12.39 2.75
N ARG A 61 0.81 -12.90 1.65
CA ARG A 61 1.41 -14.00 0.84
C ARG A 61 2.72 -13.58 0.19
N TYR A 62 2.92 -12.28 -0.03
CA TYR A 62 4.20 -11.72 -0.49
C TYR A 62 5.16 -11.42 0.66
N GLY A 63 4.81 -11.82 1.90
CA GLY A 63 5.62 -11.60 3.09
C GLY A 63 5.63 -10.15 3.58
N ILE A 64 4.61 -9.37 3.18
CA ILE A 64 4.36 -8.03 3.71
C ILE A 64 3.60 -8.18 5.02
N ALA A 65 4.16 -7.65 6.11
CA ALA A 65 3.52 -7.71 7.41
C ALA A 65 2.27 -6.81 7.44
N THR A 66 1.16 -7.39 7.92
CA THR A 66 -0.10 -6.69 8.11
C THR A 66 -0.51 -6.72 9.57
N VAL A 67 -1.34 -5.78 9.99
CA VAL A 67 -1.86 -5.73 11.35
C VAL A 67 -2.60 -7.02 11.71
N HIS A 68 -2.52 -7.43 12.97
CA HIS A 68 -3.34 -8.52 13.49
C HIS A 68 -4.81 -8.13 13.43
N GLU A 69 -5.60 -8.94 12.73
CA GLU A 69 -7.02 -8.67 12.53
C GLU A 69 -7.87 -9.94 12.48
N GLN A 70 -9.17 -9.77 12.72
CA GLN A 70 -10.18 -10.81 12.54
C GLN A 70 -11.50 -10.23 12.03
N LEU A 71 -12.17 -10.95 11.12
CA LEU A 71 -13.53 -10.63 10.70
C LEU A 71 -14.55 -11.08 11.76
N ALA A 72 -15.60 -10.27 11.92
CA ALA A 72 -16.73 -10.55 12.79
C ALA A 72 -18.05 -10.24 12.07
N GLY A 73 -19.00 -11.15 12.15
CA GLY A 73 -20.33 -10.98 11.57
C GLY A 73 -21.39 -10.47 12.55
N ASN A 74 -21.07 -10.43 13.83
CA ASN A 74 -21.96 -9.97 14.91
C ASN A 74 -21.16 -9.43 16.09
N PRO A 75 -21.79 -8.74 17.07
CA PRO A 75 -21.10 -8.13 18.21
C PRO A 75 -20.40 -9.14 19.14
N ASP A 76 -20.87 -10.36 19.25
CA ASP A 76 -20.28 -11.38 20.12
C ASP A 76 -19.00 -11.94 19.49
N ASP A 77 -19.01 -12.20 18.18
CA ASP A 77 -17.82 -12.55 17.42
C ASP A 77 -16.78 -11.41 17.46
N ALA A 78 -17.23 -10.15 17.36
CA ALA A 78 -16.35 -9.00 17.46
C ALA A 78 -15.66 -8.92 18.83
N ALA A 79 -16.40 -9.14 19.92
CA ALA A 79 -15.83 -9.18 21.27
C ALA A 79 -14.85 -10.35 21.44
N ALA A 80 -15.16 -11.52 20.87
CA ALA A 80 -14.25 -12.66 20.88
C ALA A 80 -12.98 -12.41 20.07
N ALA A 81 -13.11 -11.77 18.90
CA ALA A 81 -12.00 -11.36 18.05
C ALA A 81 -11.09 -10.35 18.78
N ALA A 82 -11.68 -9.30 19.38
CA ALA A 82 -10.92 -8.27 20.10
C ALA A 82 -10.11 -8.83 21.29
N ARG A 83 -10.68 -9.81 22.02
CA ARG A 83 -9.93 -10.49 23.08
C ARG A 83 -8.71 -11.28 22.56
N LYS A 84 -8.77 -11.82 21.33
CA LYS A 84 -7.65 -12.53 20.70
C LYS A 84 -6.61 -11.59 20.12
N VAL A 85 -7.07 -10.53 19.46
CA VAL A 85 -6.24 -9.50 18.82
C VAL A 85 -5.52 -8.63 19.87
N GLY A 86 -6.19 -8.37 21.00
CA GLY A 86 -5.70 -7.54 22.10
C GLY A 86 -6.14 -6.07 21.98
N TYR A 87 -6.77 -5.55 23.06
CA TYR A 87 -7.13 -4.14 23.17
C TYR A 87 -5.91 -3.24 23.32
N PRO A 88 -5.96 -1.96 22.87
CA PRO A 88 -7.07 -1.35 22.17
C PRO A 88 -7.19 -1.84 20.72
N VAL A 89 -8.43 -1.80 20.17
CA VAL A 89 -8.70 -2.21 18.80
C VAL A 89 -9.33 -1.10 17.97
N ALA A 90 -9.26 -1.26 16.65
CA ALA A 90 -10.07 -0.54 15.68
C ALA A 90 -11.18 -1.44 15.17
N LEU A 91 -12.38 -0.86 14.98
CA LEU A 91 -13.52 -1.49 14.32
C LEU A 91 -13.70 -0.82 12.96
N LYS A 92 -13.62 -1.60 11.88
CA LYS A 92 -13.77 -1.13 10.51
C LYS A 92 -14.90 -1.88 9.81
N ALA A 93 -15.83 -1.16 9.17
CA ALA A 93 -16.82 -1.78 8.31
C ALA A 93 -16.15 -2.51 7.14
N SER A 94 -16.65 -3.70 6.81
CA SER A 94 -16.24 -4.47 5.65
C SER A 94 -17.44 -4.61 4.72
N CYS A 95 -17.43 -3.84 3.64
CA CYS A 95 -18.47 -3.79 2.62
C CYS A 95 -17.77 -3.64 1.26
N ARG A 96 -18.18 -4.44 0.27
CA ARG A 96 -17.61 -4.36 -1.10
C ARG A 96 -18.02 -3.09 -1.83
N SER A 97 -19.21 -2.57 -1.53
CA SER A 97 -19.76 -1.36 -2.16
C SER A 97 -19.17 -0.06 -1.64
N LEU A 98 -18.54 -0.07 -0.46
CA LEU A 98 -18.00 1.13 0.20
C LEU A 98 -16.53 1.32 -0.09
N VAL A 99 -16.23 2.29 -0.94
CA VAL A 99 -14.86 2.65 -1.34
C VAL A 99 -14.18 3.53 -0.28
N HIS A 100 -14.91 4.45 0.36
CA HIS A 100 -14.40 5.40 1.36
C HIS A 100 -15.09 5.20 2.71
N LYS A 101 -14.65 4.19 3.45
CA LYS A 101 -15.25 3.80 4.75
C LYS A 101 -15.16 4.91 5.81
N SER A 102 -14.07 5.66 5.82
CA SER A 102 -13.84 6.75 6.78
C SER A 102 -14.83 7.89 6.61
N ASP A 103 -15.18 8.25 5.38
CA ASP A 103 -16.06 9.38 5.07
C ASP A 103 -17.49 9.14 5.56
N VAL A 104 -17.91 7.89 5.58
CA VAL A 104 -19.24 7.48 6.08
C VAL A 104 -19.20 7.06 7.56
N GLY A 105 -18.08 7.28 8.26
CA GLY A 105 -17.92 6.89 9.65
C GLY A 105 -17.93 5.38 9.88
N GLY A 106 -17.46 4.62 8.90
CA GLY A 106 -17.30 3.17 8.97
C GLY A 106 -16.01 2.71 9.67
N VAL A 107 -15.24 3.62 10.26
CA VAL A 107 -14.01 3.33 11.01
C VAL A 107 -14.05 4.00 12.37
N LEU A 108 -13.91 3.20 13.44
CA LEU A 108 -13.84 3.66 14.83
C LEU A 108 -12.56 3.12 15.45
N LEU A 109 -11.74 4.02 16.00
CA LEU A 109 -10.39 3.73 16.50
C LEU A 109 -10.34 3.81 18.03
N ASN A 110 -9.27 3.26 18.61
CA ASN A 110 -8.95 3.35 20.03
C ASN A 110 -10.07 2.82 20.94
N LEU A 111 -10.67 1.69 20.57
CA LEU A 111 -11.66 1.02 21.41
C LEU A 111 -10.91 0.22 22.48
N GLU A 112 -10.98 0.70 23.73
CA GLU A 112 -10.13 0.22 24.82
C GLU A 112 -10.66 -1.04 25.50
N ASP A 113 -11.98 -1.31 25.36
CA ASP A 113 -12.63 -2.43 26.00
C ASP A 113 -13.84 -2.95 25.20
N GLU A 114 -14.46 -4.02 25.71
CA GLU A 114 -15.63 -4.64 25.07
C GLU A 114 -16.85 -3.72 25.05
N GLN A 115 -17.03 -2.88 26.06
CA GLN A 115 -18.17 -1.95 26.11
C GLN A 115 -18.06 -0.90 25.01
N ALA A 116 -16.88 -0.31 24.83
CA ALA A 116 -16.59 0.63 23.75
C ALA A 116 -16.75 -0.03 22.37
N LEU A 117 -16.29 -1.29 22.22
CA LEU A 117 -16.43 -2.05 20.98
C LEU A 117 -17.90 -2.31 20.64
N ARG A 118 -18.73 -2.73 21.58
CA ARG A 118 -20.17 -2.97 21.36
C ARG A 118 -20.91 -1.69 20.98
N ALA A 119 -20.62 -0.59 21.66
CA ALA A 119 -21.18 0.72 21.32
C ALA A 119 -20.76 1.17 19.90
N ALA A 120 -19.51 0.93 19.53
CA ALA A 120 -18.98 1.20 18.18
C ALA A 120 -19.67 0.32 17.11
N TRP A 121 -19.91 -0.94 17.42
CA TRP A 121 -20.66 -1.85 16.54
C TRP A 121 -22.08 -1.33 16.25
N ASP A 122 -22.81 -0.92 17.30
CA ASP A 122 -24.15 -0.37 17.15
C ASP A 122 -24.15 0.90 16.30
N GLN A 123 -23.14 1.77 16.48
CA GLN A 123 -23.00 2.97 15.65
C GLN A 123 -22.79 2.64 14.17
N ILE A 124 -21.88 1.72 13.85
CA ILE A 124 -21.63 1.30 12.46
C ILE A 124 -22.87 0.66 11.86
N THR A 125 -23.52 -0.24 12.60
CA THR A 125 -24.75 -0.91 12.15
C THR A 125 -25.88 0.09 11.89
N GLN A 126 -26.05 1.08 12.74
CA GLN A 126 -27.04 2.13 12.56
C GLN A 126 -26.78 3.00 11.32
N ARG A 127 -25.48 3.26 11.03
CA ARG A 127 -25.09 4.11 9.89
C ARG A 127 -25.20 3.40 8.55
N LEU A 128 -24.75 2.16 8.48
CA LEU A 128 -24.61 1.41 7.24
C LEU A 128 -25.78 0.46 6.98
N GLY A 129 -26.51 0.08 8.01
CA GLY A 129 -27.70 -0.78 7.88
C GLY A 129 -27.41 -2.07 7.10
N PRO A 130 -28.20 -2.35 6.07
CA PRO A 130 -28.08 -3.60 5.28
C PRO A 130 -26.83 -3.65 4.38
N GLU A 131 -26.10 -2.55 4.20
CA GLU A 131 -24.86 -2.54 3.42
C GLU A 131 -23.67 -3.12 4.20
N LEU A 132 -23.80 -3.23 5.53
CA LEU A 132 -22.78 -3.81 6.37
C LEU A 132 -22.74 -5.34 6.21
N GLU A 133 -21.71 -5.86 5.56
CA GLU A 133 -21.51 -7.30 5.39
C GLU A 133 -20.86 -7.93 6.62
N SER A 134 -19.85 -7.29 7.17
CA SER A 134 -19.11 -7.69 8.37
C SER A 134 -18.29 -6.52 8.90
N CYS A 135 -17.64 -6.70 10.05
CA CYS A 135 -16.65 -5.77 10.55
C CYS A 135 -15.29 -6.44 10.69
N LEU A 136 -14.25 -5.66 10.49
CA LEU A 136 -12.88 -6.06 10.71
C LEU A 136 -12.41 -5.48 12.05
N ILE A 137 -11.95 -6.37 12.93
CA ILE A 137 -11.40 -6.02 14.25
C ILE A 137 -9.89 -6.03 14.12
N CYS A 138 -9.26 -4.87 14.16
CA CYS A 138 -7.83 -4.71 13.99
C CYS A 138 -7.18 -4.28 15.30
N ARG A 139 -6.00 -4.82 15.61
CA ARG A 139 -5.17 -4.31 16.69
C ARG A 139 -4.73 -2.89 16.38
N MET A 140 -4.76 -2.01 17.38
CA MET A 140 -4.12 -0.69 17.26
C MET A 140 -2.60 -0.84 17.28
N GLU A 141 -1.94 -0.31 16.25
CA GLU A 141 -0.49 -0.42 16.12
C GLU A 141 0.16 0.93 16.37
N PRO A 142 1.11 1.01 17.34
CA PRO A 142 1.89 2.21 17.53
C PRO A 142 2.83 2.44 16.35
N ALA A 143 3.10 3.70 16.04
CA ALA A 143 4.06 4.07 15.02
C ALA A 143 4.97 5.19 15.51
N ASP A 144 6.23 5.14 15.13
CA ASP A 144 7.17 6.26 15.25
C ASP A 144 7.15 7.13 13.98
N ALA A 145 6.71 6.56 12.84
CA ALA A 145 6.35 7.26 11.61
C ALA A 145 5.32 6.46 10.80
N GLU A 146 4.56 7.19 9.98
CA GLU A 146 3.62 6.63 9.01
C GLU A 146 4.18 6.79 7.60
N MET A 147 4.01 5.76 6.77
CA MET A 147 4.35 5.79 5.35
C MET A 147 3.14 5.40 4.50
N ILE A 148 3.17 5.85 3.24
CA ILE A 148 2.31 5.38 2.17
C ILE A 148 3.14 4.54 1.21
N LEU A 149 2.63 3.37 0.85
CA LEU A 149 3.20 2.51 -0.18
C LEU A 149 2.10 2.15 -1.17
N GLY A 150 2.37 2.26 -2.45
CA GLY A 150 1.37 1.98 -3.47
C GLY A 150 1.94 1.33 -4.72
N ILE A 151 1.06 0.70 -5.49
CA ILE A 151 1.27 0.30 -6.86
C ILE A 151 0.27 1.04 -7.73
N SER A 152 0.74 1.64 -8.82
CA SER A 152 -0.08 2.20 -9.87
C SER A 152 0.37 1.61 -11.20
N HIS A 153 -0.57 1.34 -12.09
CA HIS A 153 -0.23 0.80 -13.41
C HIS A 153 -0.18 1.94 -14.43
N ASP A 154 1.03 2.24 -14.91
CA ASP A 154 1.24 3.18 -16.00
C ASP A 154 1.07 2.47 -17.35
N PRO A 155 0.36 3.07 -18.34
CA PRO A 155 0.13 2.45 -19.64
C PRO A 155 1.41 2.21 -20.46
N GLU A 156 2.45 3.03 -20.28
CA GLU A 156 3.71 2.96 -21.03
C GLU A 156 4.79 2.20 -20.26
N PHE A 157 4.90 2.43 -18.95
CA PHE A 157 5.96 1.87 -18.10
C PHE A 157 5.55 0.60 -17.36
N GLY A 158 4.24 0.26 -17.36
CA GLY A 158 3.73 -0.88 -16.61
C GLY A 158 3.56 -0.56 -15.12
N PRO A 159 3.74 -1.55 -14.21
CA PRO A 159 3.55 -1.33 -12.80
C PRO A 159 4.64 -0.42 -12.23
N MET A 160 4.20 0.61 -11.52
CA MET A 160 5.03 1.60 -10.83
C MET A 160 4.81 1.47 -9.33
N VAL A 161 5.88 1.57 -8.55
CA VAL A 161 5.81 1.61 -7.09
C VAL A 161 5.92 3.05 -6.62
N LEU A 162 4.95 3.48 -5.81
CA LEU A 162 4.95 4.76 -5.12
C LEU A 162 5.25 4.53 -3.64
N PHE A 163 6.09 5.36 -3.04
CA PHE A 163 6.28 5.37 -1.60
C PHE A 163 6.73 6.75 -1.12
N GLY A 164 6.32 7.07 0.10
CA GLY A 164 6.64 8.34 0.76
C GLY A 164 6.24 8.33 2.22
N LEU A 165 6.43 9.45 2.90
CA LEU A 165 5.90 9.60 4.25
C LEU A 165 4.41 9.86 4.20
N GLY A 166 3.68 9.25 5.14
CA GLY A 166 2.24 9.34 5.30
C GLY A 166 1.82 10.36 6.37
N GLY A 167 0.55 10.30 6.75
CA GLY A 167 -0.06 11.19 7.73
C GLY A 167 -0.31 12.60 7.20
N LEU A 168 -0.67 13.52 8.09
CA LEU A 168 -0.98 14.92 7.76
C LEU A 168 0.15 15.67 7.03
N VAL A 169 1.39 15.21 7.18
CA VAL A 169 2.56 15.85 6.56
C VAL A 169 2.63 15.53 5.07
N ALA A 170 2.18 14.35 4.65
CA ALA A 170 2.19 13.92 3.25
C ALA A 170 1.37 14.84 2.35
N GLU A 171 0.20 15.29 2.83
CA GLU A 171 -0.70 16.16 2.07
C GLU A 171 -0.12 17.57 1.83
N ILE A 172 0.86 17.97 2.65
CA ILE A 172 1.44 19.33 2.60
C ILE A 172 2.76 19.36 1.84
N VAL A 173 3.56 18.29 1.91
CA VAL A 173 4.98 18.33 1.49
C VAL A 173 5.21 17.68 0.12
N ASP A 174 4.29 16.85 -0.36
CA ASP A 174 4.40 16.10 -1.63
C ASP A 174 5.78 15.41 -1.76
N ASP A 175 6.15 14.64 -0.72
CA ASP A 175 7.46 14.00 -0.59
C ASP A 175 7.33 12.51 -0.88
N VAL A 176 7.18 12.20 -2.16
CA VAL A 176 6.99 10.82 -2.66
C VAL A 176 7.99 10.47 -3.73
N VAL A 177 8.29 9.19 -3.85
CA VAL A 177 9.10 8.61 -4.92
C VAL A 177 8.21 7.67 -5.73
N LEU A 178 8.37 7.73 -7.04
CA LEU A 178 7.77 6.81 -8.00
C LEU A 178 8.90 6.10 -8.76
N THR A 179 8.85 4.76 -8.86
CA THR A 179 9.86 3.96 -9.56
C THR A 179 9.22 2.75 -10.26
N PRO A 180 9.74 2.30 -11.42
CA PRO A 180 9.27 1.07 -12.05
C PRO A 180 9.42 -0.16 -11.15
N ALA A 181 8.46 -1.07 -11.23
CA ALA A 181 8.50 -2.38 -10.60
C ALA A 181 9.07 -3.45 -11.58
N PRO A 182 9.79 -4.46 -11.09
CA PRO A 182 10.20 -4.68 -9.71
C PRO A 182 11.46 -3.89 -9.32
N VAL A 183 11.64 -3.64 -8.04
CA VAL A 183 12.79 -2.91 -7.48
C VAL A 183 13.42 -3.67 -6.31
N ASP A 184 14.75 -3.68 -6.23
CA ASP A 184 15.49 -4.32 -5.13
C ASP A 184 15.59 -3.41 -3.88
N PRO A 185 15.83 -3.99 -2.68
CA PRO A 185 15.90 -3.21 -1.44
C PRO A 185 17.01 -2.16 -1.40
N GLN A 186 18.13 -2.38 -2.10
CA GLN A 186 19.26 -1.42 -2.11
C GLN A 186 18.88 -0.18 -2.92
N ARG A 187 18.22 -0.39 -4.07
CA ARG A 187 17.69 0.69 -4.88
C ARG A 187 16.61 1.46 -4.13
N VAL A 188 15.71 0.76 -3.42
CA VAL A 188 14.70 1.41 -2.55
C VAL A 188 15.37 2.29 -1.51
N LEU A 189 16.42 1.80 -0.83
CA LEU A 189 17.15 2.59 0.17
C LEU A 189 17.73 3.87 -0.44
N ALA A 190 18.37 3.76 -1.61
CA ALA A 190 18.93 4.92 -2.31
C ALA A 190 17.85 5.95 -2.67
N LEU A 191 16.67 5.50 -3.06
CA LEU A 191 15.53 6.36 -3.36
C LEU A 191 14.92 6.97 -2.09
N LEU A 192 14.79 6.21 -0.99
CA LEU A 192 14.33 6.75 0.31
C LEU A 192 15.24 7.89 0.80
N GLN A 193 16.55 7.79 0.53
CA GLN A 193 17.52 8.83 0.91
C GLN A 193 17.32 10.14 0.15
N THR A 194 16.60 10.15 -0.96
CA THR A 194 16.28 11.38 -1.71
C THR A 194 15.07 12.13 -1.14
N LEU A 195 14.26 11.48 -0.28
CA LEU A 195 13.13 12.13 0.37
C LEU A 195 13.57 13.25 1.30
N LYS A 196 12.87 14.37 1.26
CA LYS A 196 13.12 15.52 2.16
C LYS A 196 13.02 15.12 3.63
N LEU A 197 12.12 14.17 3.93
CA LEU A 197 11.87 13.66 5.28
C LEU A 197 12.75 12.44 5.64
N TRP A 198 13.71 12.04 4.79
CA TRP A 198 14.70 11.01 5.12
C TRP A 198 15.35 11.18 6.51
N PRO A 199 15.72 12.40 6.95
CA PRO A 199 16.28 12.58 8.30
C PRO A 199 15.37 12.07 9.43
N LEU A 200 14.04 12.07 9.24
CA LEU A 200 13.11 11.52 10.23
C LEU A 200 13.27 10.01 10.35
N LEU A 201 13.36 9.29 9.22
CA LEU A 201 13.58 7.85 9.20
C LEU A 201 14.96 7.48 9.75
N ASN A 202 15.96 8.30 9.48
CA ASN A 202 17.35 8.05 9.89
C ASN A 202 17.71 8.57 11.29
N GLY A 203 16.73 9.01 12.10
CA GLY A 203 16.94 9.34 13.49
C GLY A 203 17.51 10.73 13.76
N ALA A 204 17.16 11.73 12.94
CA ALA A 204 17.62 13.11 13.15
C ALA A 204 17.19 13.70 14.50
N ARG A 205 17.97 14.65 15.00
CA ARG A 205 17.71 15.42 16.22
C ARG A 205 17.55 14.57 17.49
N GLY A 206 18.33 13.48 17.60
CA GLY A 206 18.32 12.62 18.79
C GLY A 206 17.16 11.63 18.87
N ARG A 207 16.35 11.52 17.82
CA ARG A 207 15.36 10.45 17.68
C ARG A 207 16.05 9.13 17.38
N GLN A 208 15.42 8.03 17.76
CA GLN A 208 15.89 6.71 17.37
C GLN A 208 15.69 6.50 15.88
N LYS A 209 16.61 5.77 15.24
CA LYS A 209 16.50 5.35 13.84
C LYS A 209 15.32 4.39 13.70
N LEU A 210 14.55 4.55 12.63
CA LEU A 210 13.44 3.67 12.30
C LEU A 210 13.92 2.48 11.46
N ASP A 211 13.09 1.46 11.36
CA ASP A 211 13.42 0.21 10.66
C ASP A 211 13.33 0.36 9.14
N THR A 212 14.29 1.10 8.59
CA THR A 212 14.41 1.34 7.14
C THR A 212 14.64 0.06 6.36
N ASP A 213 15.27 -0.97 6.96
CA ASP A 213 15.50 -2.25 6.31
C ASP A 213 14.18 -3.01 6.11
N ALA A 214 13.30 -2.99 7.13
CA ALA A 214 11.96 -3.55 7.00
C ALA A 214 11.14 -2.82 5.94
N VAL A 215 11.22 -1.49 5.87
CA VAL A 215 10.55 -0.68 4.85
C VAL A 215 11.08 -1.01 3.45
N CYS A 216 12.40 -1.07 3.25
CA CYS A 216 13.00 -1.41 1.96
C CYS A 216 12.56 -2.81 1.48
N ASN A 217 12.56 -3.79 2.38
CA ASN A 217 12.09 -5.14 2.07
C ASN A 217 10.59 -5.16 1.73
N MET A 218 9.77 -4.40 2.46
CA MET A 218 8.32 -4.32 2.21
C MET A 218 8.04 -3.70 0.83
N ILE A 219 8.69 -2.60 0.47
CA ILE A 219 8.56 -1.94 -0.83
C ILE A 219 9.02 -2.86 -1.96
N SER A 220 10.15 -3.54 -1.81
CA SER A 220 10.65 -4.50 -2.78
C SER A 220 9.64 -5.64 -3.02
N ARG A 221 9.11 -6.24 -1.96
CA ARG A 221 8.08 -7.30 -2.05
C ARG A 221 6.78 -6.81 -2.68
N LEU A 222 6.35 -5.59 -2.34
CA LEU A 222 5.20 -4.94 -2.96
C LEU A 222 5.42 -4.73 -4.47
N SER A 223 6.64 -4.36 -4.87
CA SER A 223 6.98 -4.18 -6.28
C SER A 223 6.87 -5.49 -7.08
N TRP A 224 7.29 -6.61 -6.50
CA TRP A 224 7.13 -7.93 -7.10
C TRP A 224 5.67 -8.37 -7.21
N LEU A 225 4.84 -8.01 -6.21
CA LEU A 225 3.39 -8.21 -6.29
C LEU A 225 2.81 -7.42 -7.46
N GLY A 226 3.19 -6.16 -7.63
CA GLY A 226 2.76 -5.34 -8.77
C GLY A 226 3.18 -5.92 -10.12
N ASP A 227 4.40 -6.44 -10.21
CA ASP A 227 4.91 -7.09 -11.42
C ASP A 227 4.17 -8.40 -11.73
N ASP A 228 3.95 -9.25 -10.73
CA ASP A 228 3.22 -10.51 -10.86
C ASP A 228 1.76 -10.31 -11.27
N LEU A 229 1.13 -9.22 -10.82
CA LEU A 229 -0.27 -8.90 -11.09
C LEU A 229 -0.46 -7.81 -12.15
N ARG A 230 0.56 -7.51 -12.95
CA ARG A 230 0.57 -6.43 -13.95
C ARG A 230 -0.62 -6.43 -14.92
N ASP A 231 -1.15 -7.61 -15.22
CA ASP A 231 -2.25 -7.75 -16.18
C ASP A 231 -3.62 -7.47 -15.57
N ILE A 232 -3.77 -7.60 -14.26
CA ILE A 232 -5.04 -7.50 -13.57
C ILE A 232 -5.11 -6.39 -12.53
N LEU A 233 -3.97 -5.97 -11.95
CA LEU A 233 -3.93 -4.93 -10.94
C LEU A 233 -3.88 -3.55 -11.61
N LEU A 234 -4.79 -2.65 -11.23
CA LEU A 234 -4.75 -1.25 -11.63
C LEU A 234 -4.05 -0.41 -10.59
N GLU A 235 -4.46 -0.57 -9.33
CA GLU A 235 -3.92 0.14 -8.18
C GLU A 235 -3.92 -0.76 -6.95
N LEU A 236 -2.93 -0.59 -6.10
CA LEU A 236 -2.90 -1.10 -4.73
C LEU A 236 -2.31 -0.05 -3.82
N ASP A 237 -2.96 0.21 -2.70
CA ASP A 237 -2.53 1.18 -1.70
C ASP A 237 -2.44 0.53 -0.32
N LEU A 238 -1.32 0.76 0.35
CA LEU A 238 -1.08 0.42 1.76
C LEU A 238 -0.89 1.74 2.51
N ASN A 239 -1.93 2.22 3.16
CA ASN A 239 -1.96 3.53 3.81
C ASN A 239 -2.89 3.55 5.03
N PRO A 240 -2.30 3.66 6.25
CA PRO A 240 -0.88 3.84 6.54
C PRO A 240 -0.10 2.53 6.70
N VAL A 241 1.20 2.62 6.49
CA VAL A 241 2.19 1.66 6.96
C VAL A 241 2.87 2.25 8.19
N MET A 242 2.73 1.56 9.31
CA MET A 242 3.32 1.94 10.59
C MET A 242 4.77 1.49 10.66
N VAL A 243 5.71 2.44 10.70
CA VAL A 243 7.15 2.16 10.80
C VAL A 243 7.59 2.35 12.25
N ARG A 244 8.25 1.35 12.79
CA ARG A 244 8.72 1.32 14.17
C ARG A 244 10.24 1.52 14.22
N ARG A 245 10.79 1.46 15.41
CA ARG A 245 12.24 1.59 15.62
C ARG A 245 13.00 0.46 14.95
N GLN A 246 14.28 0.71 14.74
CA GLN A 246 15.21 -0.26 14.13
C GLN A 246 15.09 -1.64 14.80
N GLY A 247 14.79 -2.67 13.99
CA GLY A 247 14.59 -4.05 14.41
C GLY A 247 13.17 -4.40 14.91
N GLU A 248 12.23 -3.43 14.95
CA GLU A 248 10.84 -3.66 15.36
C GLU A 248 9.88 -3.81 14.16
N GLY A 249 10.38 -3.58 12.94
CA GLY A 249 9.64 -3.82 11.72
C GLY A 249 8.75 -2.66 11.24
N ALA A 250 8.02 -2.95 10.16
CA ALA A 250 6.98 -2.11 9.61
C ALA A 250 5.72 -2.94 9.33
N VAL A 251 4.53 -2.37 9.50
CA VAL A 251 3.24 -3.08 9.43
C VAL A 251 2.22 -2.28 8.63
N ALA A 252 1.62 -2.88 7.61
CA ALA A 252 0.50 -2.29 6.88
C ALA A 252 -0.79 -2.39 7.70
N VAL A 253 -1.42 -1.26 7.98
CA VAL A 253 -2.63 -1.17 8.82
C VAL A 253 -3.89 -1.14 7.98
N ASP A 254 -3.82 -0.52 6.80
CA ASP A 254 -4.91 -0.50 5.84
C ASP A 254 -4.40 -0.92 4.46
N ALA A 255 -5.29 -1.52 3.66
CA ALA A 255 -4.98 -1.97 2.33
C ALA A 255 -6.20 -1.87 1.42
N ARG A 256 -5.98 -1.36 0.22
CA ARG A 256 -6.99 -1.24 -0.82
C ARG A 256 -6.40 -1.65 -2.17
N ALA A 257 -7.20 -2.28 -3.01
CA ALA A 257 -6.81 -2.56 -4.39
C ALA A 257 -7.98 -2.32 -5.35
N THR A 258 -7.62 -1.93 -6.56
CA THR A 258 -8.53 -1.80 -7.70
C THR A 258 -8.02 -2.71 -8.81
N LEU A 259 -8.88 -3.57 -9.34
CA LEU A 259 -8.54 -4.48 -10.42
C LEU A 259 -9.06 -3.96 -11.76
N LYS A 260 -8.36 -4.29 -12.83
CA LYS A 260 -8.78 -3.98 -14.20
C LYS A 260 -10.06 -4.75 -14.53
N THR A 261 -11.01 -4.06 -15.14
CA THR A 261 -12.21 -4.70 -15.70
C THR A 261 -11.86 -5.44 -16.99
N ALA A 262 -12.68 -6.45 -17.36
CA ALA A 262 -12.47 -7.23 -18.60
C ALA A 262 -12.38 -6.33 -19.85
N SER A 263 -13.05 -5.18 -19.87
CA SER A 263 -12.98 -4.19 -20.97
C SER A 263 -11.64 -3.45 -21.06
N GLN A 264 -10.90 -3.34 -19.98
CA GLN A 264 -9.59 -2.69 -19.94
C GLN A 264 -8.45 -3.63 -20.35
N ASN A 265 -8.67 -4.94 -20.30
CA ASN A 265 -7.68 -5.96 -20.72
C ASN A 265 -7.58 -6.14 -22.25
N THR A 266 -8.55 -5.62 -23.03
CA THR A 266 -8.59 -5.83 -24.50
C THR A 266 -7.81 -4.79 -25.30
N ASN A 267 -7.31 -3.70 -24.68
CA ASN A 267 -6.68 -2.60 -25.42
C ASN A 267 -5.16 -2.72 -25.63
N THR A 268 -4.51 -3.78 -25.14
CA THR A 268 -3.06 -4.01 -25.34
C THR A 268 -2.72 -4.93 -26.52
N GLY A 269 -3.72 -5.38 -27.28
CA GLY A 269 -3.56 -6.42 -28.30
C GLY A 269 -3.77 -6.01 -29.77
N LEU A 270 -4.01 -4.74 -30.10
CA LEU A 270 -4.34 -4.32 -31.48
C LEU A 270 -3.53 -3.11 -31.96
N SER A 271 -2.23 -3.31 -32.19
CA SER A 271 -1.46 -2.41 -33.07
C SER A 271 -0.25 -3.13 -33.68
N SER A 272 -0.51 -4.22 -34.40
CA SER A 272 0.47 -4.74 -35.37
C SER A 272 -0.19 -5.70 -36.36
N ALA A 273 -1.12 -5.18 -37.18
CA ALA A 273 -1.50 -5.83 -38.42
C ALA A 273 -2.15 -4.81 -39.34
N GLY A 274 -1.41 -4.41 -40.37
CA GLY A 274 -2.05 -3.77 -41.51
C GLY A 274 -1.29 -2.60 -42.12
N SER A 275 -0.29 -2.89 -42.92
CA SER A 275 -0.19 -2.34 -44.29
C SER A 275 0.87 -3.09 -45.06
N ALA A 276 0.36 -3.84 -46.00
CA ALA A 276 1.10 -4.36 -47.16
C ALA A 276 1.50 -3.21 -48.08
#